data_cc448a27109f83e7715adf4105dd0f2b
#
_entry.id   cc448a27109f83e7715adf4105dd0f2b
#
_cell.length_a   1.000
_cell.length_b   1.000
_cell.length_c   1.000
_cell.angle_alpha   90.00
_cell.angle_beta   90.00
_cell.angle_gamma   90.00
#
_symmetry.space_group_name_H-M   'P 1'
#
loop_
_entity.id
_entity.type
_entity.pdbx_description
1 polymer ?
#
loop_
_entity_poly.entity_id
_entity_poly.type
_entity_poly.pdbx_seq_one_letter_code
_entity_poly.pdbx_strand_id
1 'polypeptide(L)'
;MRRKRKLTKRKRGKDFMEEIIQEKISADHLLYVSLKYTKTCDVIINLLIRWKKMIETSTNELLKHAKKKKKIPSIPDNPVGKIDAIKILFKKDANFLEVIEMYEMFRKIEELKKERIGEFRKNVTLKVFYRGEEININLEKLKIYADRLEKFISTTKQFLLS
;
A
#
# COMPACT_ATOMS: atom_id res chain seq x y z
N MET A 1 9.90 2.68 -35.93
CA MET A 1 9.33 1.63 -35.08
C MET A 1 9.91 1.60 -33.66
N ARG A 2 11.24 1.67 -33.48
CA ARG A 2 11.87 1.67 -32.14
C ARG A 2 11.49 2.87 -31.27
N ARG A 3 11.31 4.09 -31.83
CA ARG A 3 10.91 5.31 -31.09
C ARG A 3 9.48 5.24 -30.53
N LYS A 4 8.52 4.64 -31.26
CA LYS A 4 7.14 4.46 -30.78
C LYS A 4 7.05 3.48 -29.59
N ARG A 5 7.88 2.42 -29.56
CA ARG A 5 7.93 1.45 -28.45
C ARG A 5 8.52 2.07 -27.18
N LYS A 6 9.55 2.92 -27.28
CA LYS A 6 10.13 3.62 -26.12
C LYS A 6 9.16 4.66 -25.53
N LEU A 7 8.43 5.40 -26.37
CA LEU A 7 7.41 6.36 -25.95
C LEU A 7 6.23 5.67 -25.26
N THR A 8 5.78 4.51 -25.75
CA THR A 8 4.69 3.73 -25.14
C THR A 8 5.08 3.17 -23.78
N LYS A 9 6.32 2.73 -23.59
CA LYS A 9 6.84 2.25 -22.30
C LYS A 9 6.99 3.36 -21.27
N ARG A 10 7.50 4.55 -21.68
CA ARG A 10 7.58 5.74 -20.82
C ARG A 10 6.20 6.25 -20.42
N LYS A 11 5.23 6.20 -21.35
CA LYS A 11 3.85 6.59 -21.13
C LYS A 11 3.16 5.63 -20.13
N ARG A 12 3.39 4.32 -20.24
CA ARG A 12 2.87 3.32 -19.29
C ARG A 12 3.44 3.54 -17.87
N GLY A 13 4.73 3.79 -17.73
CA GLY A 13 5.34 4.09 -16.44
C GLY A 13 4.78 5.36 -15.80
N LYS A 14 4.54 6.41 -16.59
CA LYS A 14 3.86 7.62 -16.13
C LYS A 14 2.41 7.36 -15.72
N ASP A 15 1.66 6.59 -16.51
CA ASP A 15 0.25 6.25 -16.24
C ASP A 15 0.12 5.50 -14.91
N PHE A 16 1.03 4.57 -14.61
CA PHE A 16 1.05 3.85 -13.32
C PHE A 16 1.41 4.75 -12.15
N MET A 17 2.39 5.62 -12.32
CA MET A 17 2.75 6.58 -11.27
C MET A 17 1.61 7.58 -11.02
N GLU A 18 0.93 8.03 -12.06
CA GLU A 18 -0.27 8.86 -11.93
C GLU A 18 -1.38 8.14 -11.18
N GLU A 19 -1.62 6.87 -11.49
CA GLU A 19 -2.62 6.04 -10.79
C GLU A 19 -2.28 5.91 -9.29
N ILE A 20 -1.02 5.60 -8.97
CA ILE A 20 -0.54 5.50 -7.59
C ILE A 20 -0.72 6.83 -6.86
N ILE A 21 -0.36 7.94 -7.49
CA ILE A 21 -0.51 9.29 -6.94
C ILE A 21 -1.99 9.62 -6.70
N GLN A 22 -2.88 9.27 -7.63
CA GLN A 22 -4.32 9.51 -7.47
C GLN A 22 -4.90 8.69 -6.31
N GLU A 23 -4.48 7.44 -6.15
CA GLU A 23 -4.87 6.62 -5.00
C GLU A 23 -4.35 7.22 -3.69
N LYS A 24 -3.12 7.75 -3.68
CA LYS A 24 -2.57 8.45 -2.53
C LYS A 24 -3.38 9.70 -2.18
N ILE A 25 -3.74 10.51 -3.16
CA ILE A 25 -4.56 11.72 -2.97
C ILE A 25 -5.92 11.34 -2.38
N SER A 26 -6.56 10.29 -2.90
CA SER A 26 -7.84 9.79 -2.39
C SER A 26 -7.72 9.30 -0.95
N ALA A 27 -6.65 8.57 -0.63
CA ALA A 27 -6.39 8.10 0.73
C ALA A 27 -6.10 9.26 1.68
N ASP A 28 -5.31 10.25 1.28
CA ASP A 28 -5.03 11.44 2.08
C ASP A 28 -6.32 12.23 2.37
N HIS A 29 -7.23 12.31 1.42
CA HIS A 29 -8.54 12.92 1.63
C HIS A 29 -9.37 12.18 2.67
N LEU A 30 -9.38 10.84 2.65
CA LEU A 30 -10.05 10.04 3.68
C LEU A 30 -9.44 10.28 5.06
N LEU A 31 -8.11 10.36 5.14
CA LEU A 31 -7.40 10.53 6.40
C LEU A 31 -7.59 11.93 6.99
N TYR A 32 -7.33 12.97 6.21
CA TYR A 32 -7.27 14.35 6.71
C TYR A 32 -8.58 15.11 6.64
N VAL A 33 -9.53 14.66 5.83
CA VAL A 33 -10.82 15.33 5.67
C VAL A 33 -11.95 14.45 6.16
N SER A 34 -12.20 13.31 5.53
CA SER A 34 -13.36 12.46 5.84
C SER A 34 -13.35 11.95 7.27
N LEU A 35 -12.20 11.48 7.77
CA LEU A 35 -12.09 10.98 9.15
C LEU A 35 -12.25 12.11 10.16
N LYS A 36 -11.79 13.31 9.84
CA LYS A 36 -11.94 14.50 10.72
C LYS A 36 -13.41 14.86 10.96
N TYR A 37 -14.25 14.76 9.93
CA TYR A 37 -15.66 15.13 9.99
C TYR A 37 -16.56 13.94 10.34
N THR A 38 -16.21 12.75 9.89
CA THR A 38 -16.98 11.51 10.10
C THR A 38 -16.12 10.50 10.85
N LYS A 39 -15.99 10.65 12.14
CA LYS A 39 -15.12 9.85 12.99
C LYS A 39 -15.67 8.44 13.22
N THR A 40 -15.71 7.64 12.15
CA THR A 40 -16.23 6.28 12.15
C THR A 40 -15.17 5.26 11.76
N CYS A 41 -15.32 4.05 12.26
CA CYS A 41 -14.46 2.93 11.87
C CYS A 41 -14.65 2.53 10.40
N ASP A 42 -15.80 2.82 9.79
CA ASP A 42 -16.00 2.59 8.36
C ASP A 42 -15.05 3.43 7.51
N VAL A 43 -14.80 4.68 7.87
CA VAL A 43 -13.81 5.52 7.19
C VAL A 43 -12.41 4.93 7.35
N ILE A 44 -12.07 4.45 8.55
CA ILE A 44 -10.78 3.78 8.79
C ILE A 44 -10.62 2.55 7.89
N ILE A 45 -11.64 1.69 7.86
CA ILE A 45 -11.63 0.47 7.02
C ILE A 45 -11.46 0.84 5.54
N ASN A 46 -12.20 1.83 5.05
CA ASN A 46 -12.12 2.28 3.66
C ASN A 46 -10.72 2.80 3.32
N LEU A 47 -10.08 3.51 4.24
CA LEU A 47 -8.71 3.98 4.08
C LEU A 47 -7.72 2.81 3.96
N LEU A 48 -7.83 1.81 4.82
CA LEU A 48 -6.97 0.62 4.76
C LEU A 48 -7.16 -0.15 3.45
N ILE A 49 -8.38 -0.24 2.94
CA ILE A 49 -8.68 -0.89 1.65
C ILE A 49 -8.05 -0.11 0.49
N ARG A 50 -8.08 1.21 0.52
CA ARG A 50 -7.44 2.04 -0.51
C ARG A 50 -5.92 1.88 -0.48
N TRP A 51 -5.32 1.88 0.68
CA TRP A 51 -3.88 1.64 0.84
C TRP A 51 -3.48 0.24 0.37
N LYS A 52 -4.30 -0.76 0.68
CA LYS A 52 -4.13 -2.12 0.17
C LYS A 52 -4.03 -2.14 -1.36
N LYS A 53 -4.99 -1.51 -2.03
CA LYS A 53 -5.03 -1.43 -3.50
C LYS A 53 -3.81 -0.71 -4.07
N MET A 54 -3.41 0.39 -3.46
CA MET A 54 -2.22 1.16 -3.85
C MET A 54 -0.94 0.31 -3.75
N ILE A 55 -0.79 -0.44 -2.67
CA ILE A 55 0.36 -1.33 -2.49
C ILE A 55 0.33 -2.46 -3.53
N GLU A 56 -0.82 -3.05 -3.80
CA GLU A 56 -0.97 -4.11 -4.81
C GLU A 56 -0.57 -3.62 -6.20
N THR A 57 -1.07 -2.47 -6.61
CA THR A 57 -0.71 -1.84 -7.89
C THR A 57 0.80 -1.61 -7.97
N SER A 58 1.38 -1.05 -6.91
CA SER A 58 2.82 -0.77 -6.84
C SER A 58 3.65 -2.03 -6.91
N THR A 59 3.33 -3.05 -6.14
CA THR A 59 4.10 -4.31 -6.11
C THR A 59 4.01 -5.07 -7.42
N ASN A 60 2.86 -5.09 -8.08
CA ASN A 60 2.71 -5.70 -9.39
C ASN A 60 3.62 -5.03 -10.43
N GLU A 61 3.69 -3.70 -10.42
CA GLU A 61 4.57 -2.95 -11.34
C GLU A 61 6.05 -3.17 -11.03
N LEU A 62 6.40 -3.22 -9.74
CA LEU A 62 7.78 -3.50 -9.31
C LEU A 62 8.23 -4.89 -9.77
N LEU A 63 7.38 -5.90 -9.68
CA LEU A 63 7.68 -7.26 -10.15
C LEU A 63 7.83 -7.32 -11.66
N LYS A 64 6.97 -6.65 -12.41
CA LYS A 64 7.07 -6.56 -13.88
C LYS A 64 8.39 -5.90 -14.29
N HIS A 65 8.76 -4.82 -13.64
CA HIS A 65 10.02 -4.12 -13.90
C HIS A 65 11.23 -4.98 -13.55
N ALA A 66 11.19 -5.67 -12.40
CA ALA A 66 12.26 -6.56 -11.96
C ALA A 66 12.47 -7.73 -12.93
N LYS A 67 11.39 -8.33 -13.44
CA LYS A 67 11.47 -9.37 -14.47
C LYS A 67 12.10 -8.84 -15.75
N LYS A 68 11.69 -7.66 -16.19
CA LYS A 68 12.22 -7.01 -17.38
C LYS A 68 13.72 -6.71 -17.27
N LYS A 69 14.18 -6.31 -16.08
CA LYS A 69 15.59 -6.06 -15.77
C LYS A 69 16.35 -7.33 -15.38
N LYS A 70 15.73 -8.49 -15.51
CA LYS A 70 16.30 -9.80 -15.19
C LYS A 70 16.76 -9.95 -13.73
N LYS A 71 16.16 -9.20 -12.81
CA LYS A 71 16.41 -9.32 -11.37
C LYS A 71 15.67 -10.50 -10.75
N ILE A 72 14.60 -10.94 -11.38
CA ILE A 72 13.85 -12.15 -11.04
C ILE A 72 13.60 -12.96 -12.31
N PRO A 73 13.57 -14.32 -12.22
CA PRO A 73 13.35 -15.17 -13.41
C PRO A 73 11.91 -15.15 -13.90
N SER A 74 10.95 -15.05 -12.99
CA SER A 74 9.52 -15.07 -13.30
C SER A 74 8.73 -14.37 -12.21
N ILE A 75 7.49 -13.97 -12.54
CA ILE A 75 6.55 -13.39 -11.58
C ILE A 75 5.68 -14.52 -11.02
N PRO A 76 5.64 -14.74 -9.69
CA PRO A 76 4.74 -15.73 -9.10
C PRO A 76 3.27 -15.43 -9.39
N ASP A 77 2.45 -16.48 -9.53
CA ASP A 77 1.03 -16.34 -9.84
C ASP A 77 0.17 -16.07 -8.62
N ASN A 78 0.62 -16.50 -7.43
CA ASN A 78 -0.15 -16.37 -6.20
C ASN A 78 0.33 -15.19 -5.36
N PRO A 79 -0.55 -14.63 -4.49
CA PRO A 79 -0.19 -13.48 -3.66
C PRO A 79 0.97 -13.74 -2.70
N VAL A 80 1.07 -14.91 -2.10
CA VAL A 80 2.15 -15.27 -1.17
C VAL A 80 3.50 -15.27 -1.87
N GLY A 81 3.58 -15.88 -3.04
CA GLY A 81 4.80 -15.91 -3.86
C GLY A 81 5.23 -14.51 -4.31
N LYS A 82 4.27 -13.65 -4.66
CA LYS A 82 4.54 -12.23 -5.01
C LYS A 82 5.13 -11.47 -3.83
N ILE A 83 4.56 -11.63 -2.65
CA ILE A 83 5.05 -11.00 -1.41
C ILE A 83 6.48 -11.47 -1.12
N ASP A 84 6.75 -12.77 -1.21
CA ASP A 84 8.08 -13.33 -0.97
C ASP A 84 9.10 -12.77 -1.97
N ALA A 85 8.76 -12.69 -3.24
CA ALA A 85 9.62 -12.11 -4.26
C ALA A 85 9.95 -10.63 -3.98
N ILE A 86 8.94 -9.85 -3.59
CA ILE A 86 9.10 -8.45 -3.21
C ILE A 86 10.00 -8.30 -1.98
N LYS A 87 9.84 -9.12 -0.97
CA LYS A 87 10.69 -9.12 0.24
C LYS A 87 12.15 -9.38 -0.08
N ILE A 88 12.42 -10.28 -1.01
CA ILE A 88 13.80 -10.58 -1.46
C ILE A 88 14.38 -9.38 -2.21
N LEU A 89 13.62 -8.78 -3.14
CA LEU A 89 14.08 -7.62 -3.91
C LEU A 89 14.44 -6.42 -3.03
N PHE A 90 13.68 -6.19 -1.98
CA PHE A 90 13.82 -5.02 -1.10
C PHE A 90 14.30 -5.39 0.30
N LYS A 91 15.01 -6.50 0.45
CA LYS A 91 15.48 -7.01 1.75
C LYS A 91 16.32 -6.04 2.57
N LYS A 92 16.95 -5.06 1.92
CA LYS A 92 17.79 -4.05 2.57
C LYS A 92 17.03 -2.78 2.97
N ASP A 93 15.76 -2.65 2.57
CA ASP A 93 14.93 -1.49 2.87
C ASP A 93 13.95 -1.85 3.99
N ALA A 94 14.30 -1.46 5.22
CA ALA A 94 13.49 -1.76 6.40
C ALA A 94 12.09 -1.15 6.34
N ASN A 95 11.96 0.09 5.84
CA ASN A 95 10.66 0.74 5.69
C ASN A 95 9.79 0.00 4.67
N PHE A 96 10.37 -0.42 3.56
CA PHE A 96 9.65 -1.17 2.55
C PHE A 96 9.10 -2.49 3.11
N LEU A 97 9.91 -3.21 3.87
CA LEU A 97 9.49 -4.47 4.51
C LEU A 97 8.37 -4.24 5.53
N GLU A 98 8.43 -3.15 6.31
CA GLU A 98 7.34 -2.79 7.23
C GLU A 98 6.03 -2.50 6.49
N VAL A 99 6.10 -1.83 5.35
CA VAL A 99 4.91 -1.58 4.51
C VAL A 99 4.33 -2.90 3.99
N ILE A 100 5.16 -3.84 3.60
CA ILE A 100 4.68 -5.16 3.15
C ILE A 100 4.00 -5.92 4.29
N GLU A 101 4.51 -5.83 5.51
CA GLU A 101 3.84 -6.42 6.70
C GLU A 101 2.49 -5.75 6.97
N MET A 102 2.42 -4.42 6.88
CA MET A 102 1.14 -3.70 6.95
C MET A 102 0.17 -4.20 5.89
N TYR A 103 0.65 -4.38 4.68
CA TYR A 103 -0.12 -4.89 3.55
C TYR A 103 -0.71 -6.28 3.81
N GLU A 104 0.06 -7.17 4.41
CA GLU A 104 -0.41 -8.52 4.77
C GLU A 104 -1.63 -8.46 5.71
N MET A 105 -1.63 -7.51 6.64
CA MET A 105 -2.79 -7.25 7.51
C MET A 105 -3.94 -6.61 6.74
N PHE A 106 -3.65 -5.60 5.92
CA PHE A 106 -4.70 -4.90 5.14
C PHE A 106 -5.44 -5.83 4.20
N ARG A 107 -4.76 -6.83 3.64
CA ARG A 107 -5.40 -7.84 2.79
C ARG A 107 -6.52 -8.60 3.49
N LYS A 108 -6.40 -8.77 4.78
CA LYS A 108 -7.32 -9.57 5.60
C LYS A 108 -8.30 -8.72 6.39
N ILE A 109 -8.23 -7.41 6.27
CA ILE A 109 -8.96 -6.50 7.17
C ILE A 109 -10.47 -6.77 7.22
N GLU A 110 -11.08 -7.15 6.11
CA GLU A 110 -12.51 -7.43 6.06
C GLU A 110 -12.89 -8.72 6.79
N GLU A 111 -11.97 -9.69 6.86
CA GLU A 111 -12.18 -11.01 7.47
C GLU A 111 -11.77 -11.06 8.94
N LEU A 112 -10.89 -10.15 9.39
CA LEU A 112 -10.37 -10.16 10.74
C LEU A 112 -11.45 -9.78 11.74
N LYS A 113 -11.38 -10.39 12.93
CA LYS A 113 -12.18 -9.95 14.08
C LYS A 113 -11.81 -8.51 14.43
N LYS A 114 -12.82 -7.66 14.56
CA LYS A 114 -12.66 -6.22 14.80
C LYS A 114 -13.63 -5.75 15.86
N GLU A 115 -13.23 -4.74 16.62
CA GLU A 115 -14.09 -4.00 17.54
C GLU A 115 -14.05 -2.52 17.18
N ARG A 116 -15.22 -1.90 17.18
CA ARG A 116 -15.40 -0.48 16.90
C ARG A 116 -15.47 0.27 18.24
N ILE A 117 -14.52 1.17 18.50
CA ILE A 117 -14.39 1.88 19.75
C ILE A 117 -14.43 3.38 19.50
N GLY A 118 -15.20 4.11 20.30
CA GLY A 118 -15.23 5.57 20.26
C GLY A 118 -15.79 6.16 18.96
N GLU A 119 -16.71 5.47 18.32
CA GLU A 119 -17.40 5.96 17.10
C GLU A 119 -17.93 7.38 17.34
N PHE A 120 -17.73 8.27 16.36
CA PHE A 120 -18.11 9.69 16.37
C PHE A 120 -17.33 10.55 17.39
N ARG A 121 -16.27 10.03 17.99
CA ARG A 121 -15.45 10.72 18.98
C ARG A 121 -14.01 10.88 18.49
N LYS A 122 -13.26 11.83 19.10
CA LYS A 122 -11.85 12.09 18.74
C LYS A 122 -10.96 10.85 18.84
N ASN A 123 -11.27 9.94 19.76
CA ASN A 123 -10.52 8.72 20.00
C ASN A 123 -11.04 7.50 19.24
N VAL A 124 -11.78 7.72 18.15
CA VAL A 124 -12.26 6.63 17.31
C VAL A 124 -11.13 5.66 16.97
N THR A 125 -11.35 4.39 17.26
CA THR A 125 -10.33 3.33 17.12
C THR A 125 -10.96 2.07 16.54
N LEU A 126 -10.33 1.53 15.52
CA LEU A 126 -10.62 0.19 15.02
C LEU A 126 -9.63 -0.77 15.70
N LYS A 127 -10.12 -1.58 16.63
CA LYS A 127 -9.32 -2.63 17.25
C LYS A 127 -9.38 -3.87 16.36
N VAL A 128 -8.23 -4.33 15.91
CA VAL A 128 -8.10 -5.47 15.02
C VAL A 128 -7.33 -6.58 15.72
N PHE A 129 -7.79 -7.82 15.55
CA PHE A 129 -7.11 -9.00 16.08
C PHE A 129 -6.41 -9.72 14.94
N TYR A 130 -5.08 -9.69 14.96
CA TYR A 130 -4.25 -10.23 13.88
C TYR A 130 -3.05 -10.99 14.45
N ARG A 131 -2.91 -12.24 14.05
CA ARG A 131 -1.81 -13.14 14.49
C ARG A 131 -1.63 -13.17 16.01
N GLY A 132 -2.75 -13.22 16.74
CA GLY A 132 -2.75 -13.28 18.20
C GLY A 132 -2.48 -11.96 18.92
N GLU A 133 -2.35 -10.86 18.18
CA GLU A 133 -2.11 -9.53 18.71
C GLU A 133 -3.32 -8.61 18.50
N GLU A 134 -3.53 -7.71 19.46
CA GLU A 134 -4.48 -6.61 19.33
C GLU A 134 -3.78 -5.41 18.71
N ILE A 135 -4.30 -4.90 17.60
CA ILE A 135 -3.79 -3.71 16.95
C ILE A 135 -4.86 -2.61 17.02
N ASN A 136 -4.54 -1.51 17.66
CA ASN A 136 -5.42 -0.35 17.77
C ASN A 136 -5.10 0.63 16.63
N ILE A 137 -6.03 0.75 15.70
CA ILE A 137 -5.88 1.64 14.56
C ILE A 137 -6.70 2.90 14.83
N ASN A 138 -6.02 3.91 15.31
CA ASN A 138 -6.54 5.25 15.58
C ASN A 138 -5.91 6.26 14.63
N LEU A 139 -6.24 7.54 14.75
CA LEU A 139 -5.69 8.60 13.91
C LEU A 139 -4.16 8.68 13.97
N GLU A 140 -3.58 8.54 15.16
CA GLU A 140 -2.13 8.54 15.35
C GLU A 140 -1.45 7.39 14.59
N LYS A 141 -1.99 6.19 14.72
CA LYS A 141 -1.51 5.00 13.99
C LYS A 141 -1.63 5.18 12.47
N LEU A 142 -2.74 5.74 12.01
CA LEU A 142 -2.95 6.00 10.58
C LEU A 142 -1.94 6.99 10.02
N LYS A 143 -1.56 8.00 10.78
CA LYS A 143 -0.51 8.96 10.38
C LYS A 143 0.86 8.28 10.26
N ILE A 144 1.18 7.35 11.16
CA ILE A 144 2.40 6.54 11.09
C ILE A 144 2.39 5.70 9.80
N TYR A 145 1.28 5.04 9.51
CA TYR A 145 1.12 4.28 8.28
C TYR A 145 1.27 5.16 7.02
N ALA A 146 0.68 6.34 7.04
CA ALA A 146 0.79 7.30 5.93
C ALA A 146 2.24 7.72 5.66
N ASP A 147 3.02 7.99 6.71
CA ASP A 147 4.43 8.34 6.59
C ASP A 147 5.25 7.20 5.97
N ARG A 148 5.02 5.98 6.40
CA ARG A 148 5.66 4.78 5.83
C ARG A 148 5.32 4.60 4.37
N LEU A 149 4.07 4.87 4.01
CA LEU A 149 3.59 4.75 2.63
C LEU A 149 4.16 5.83 1.72
N GLU A 150 4.41 7.04 2.20
CA GLU A 150 5.08 8.08 1.43
C GLU A 150 6.50 7.66 1.03
N LYS A 151 7.25 7.09 1.96
CA LYS A 151 8.60 6.54 1.70
C LYS A 151 8.53 5.37 0.73
N PHE A 152 7.54 4.51 0.88
CA PHE A 152 7.29 3.37 -0.02
C PHE A 152 7.04 3.85 -1.46
N ILE A 153 6.22 4.88 -1.65
CA ILE A 153 5.94 5.46 -2.97
C ILE A 153 7.22 6.04 -3.59
N SER A 154 8.03 6.74 -2.81
CA SER A 154 9.33 7.27 -3.27
C SER A 154 10.27 6.17 -3.72
N THR A 155 10.38 5.09 -2.95
CA THR A 155 11.20 3.92 -3.30
C THR A 155 10.68 3.24 -4.57
N THR A 156 9.37 3.09 -4.69
CA THR A 156 8.71 2.54 -5.88
C THR A 156 9.05 3.36 -7.11
N LYS A 157 8.91 4.68 -7.03
CA LYS A 157 9.23 5.60 -8.12
C LYS A 157 10.69 5.47 -8.56
N GLN A 158 11.62 5.49 -7.62
CA GLN A 158 13.05 5.35 -7.91
C GLN A 158 13.38 4.03 -8.61
N PHE A 159 12.80 2.94 -8.13
CA PHE A 159 13.00 1.61 -8.72
C PHE A 159 12.46 1.53 -10.14
N LEU A 160 11.27 2.07 -10.40
CA LEU A 160 10.65 2.06 -11.72
C LEU A 160 11.39 2.95 -12.74
N LEU A 161 12.13 3.94 -12.27
CA LEU A 161 12.93 4.83 -13.11
C LEU A 161 14.36 4.31 -13.35
N SER A 162 14.77 3.28 -12.64
CA SER A 162 16.13 2.71 -12.76
C SER A 162 16.35 1.85 -14.01
#